data_8ab19fc5d7441bbbaf7f372835759929
#
_entry.id   8ab19fc5d7441bbbaf7f372835759929
#
_cell.length_a   1.000
_cell.length_b   1.000
_cell.length_c   1.000
_cell.angle_alpha   90.00
_cell.angle_beta   90.00
_cell.angle_gamma   90.00
#
_symmetry.space_group_name_H-M   'P 1'
#
loop_
_entity.id
_entity.type
_entity.pdbx_description
1 polymer ?
#
loop_
_entity_poly.entity_id
_entity_poly.type
_entity_poly.pdbx_seq_one_letter_code
_entity_poly.pdbx_strand_id
1 'polypeptide(L)'
;MSSSLISQTDLQTIKDKNFRLIFCIGLPGSNKESQIEKVSNEFKFSKINVKELIDKEVSSDTDIGKKINESKSKGESIPSELVVSLLVHNIASCQSNTVLIDGFPVKLDDALYFEQNVMPIELILKFHGTDDTCLHNLVEAGDDSIKPEELKKIFETMTNDFKILENFYCPYSIVREIDINNKKIGEINTLMKQCLYPTIYSIIGKRYSGKTELSKVLNERMGIKLLDFNCFIKRPEIAKKVKDAEFVVSKFISELREMHDLRVLIEDFPQNKEQYL
;
A
#
# COMPACT_ATOMS: atom_id res chain seq x y z
N MET A 1 16.54 28.97 -11.31
CA MET A 1 16.18 28.21 -10.09
C MET A 1 14.76 27.72 -10.31
N SER A 2 14.58 26.45 -10.70
CA SER A 2 13.23 25.88 -10.82
C SER A 2 12.66 25.78 -9.41
N SER A 3 11.63 26.56 -9.11
CA SER A 3 10.85 26.39 -7.87
C SER A 3 10.29 24.97 -7.88
N SER A 4 10.70 24.15 -6.92
CA SER A 4 10.12 22.82 -6.72
C SER A 4 8.61 22.99 -6.61
N LEU A 5 7.83 22.26 -7.42
CA LEU A 5 6.37 22.25 -7.35
C LEU A 5 5.88 21.63 -6.02
N ILE A 6 6.76 20.90 -5.36
CA ILE A 6 6.45 20.24 -4.09
C ILE A 6 6.70 21.20 -2.93
N SER A 7 5.68 21.43 -2.11
CA SER A 7 5.73 22.28 -0.94
C SER A 7 6.62 21.68 0.16
N GLN A 8 7.61 22.42 0.61
CA GLN A 8 8.48 22.01 1.72
C GLN A 8 7.72 21.88 3.05
N THR A 9 6.71 22.71 3.26
CA THR A 9 5.84 22.64 4.44
C THR A 9 5.04 21.34 4.47
N ASP A 10 4.50 20.94 3.32
CA ASP A 10 3.73 19.69 3.20
C ASP A 10 4.63 18.46 3.39
N LEU A 11 5.85 18.48 2.83
CA LEU A 11 6.84 17.43 3.06
C LEU A 11 7.22 17.29 4.53
N GLN A 12 7.41 18.43 5.23
CA GLN A 12 7.69 18.40 6.67
C GLN A 12 6.51 17.83 7.45
N THR A 13 5.29 18.20 7.09
CA THR A 13 4.07 17.65 7.71
C THR A 13 3.97 16.14 7.50
N ILE A 14 4.30 15.64 6.31
CA ILE A 14 4.30 14.21 6.02
C ILE A 14 5.30 13.47 6.91
N LYS A 15 6.51 14.01 7.07
CA LYS A 15 7.55 13.43 7.94
C LYS A 15 7.14 13.44 9.41
N ASP A 16 6.61 14.55 9.90
CA ASP A 16 6.25 14.72 11.31
C ASP A 16 5.09 13.83 11.74
N LYS A 17 4.10 13.62 10.85
CA LYS A 17 2.94 12.77 11.12
C LYS A 17 3.21 11.27 10.93
N ASN A 18 4.34 10.89 10.35
CA ASN A 18 4.71 9.50 10.09
C ASN A 18 3.60 8.72 9.37
N PHE A 19 3.20 9.19 8.19
CA PHE A 19 2.15 8.57 7.40
C PHE A 19 2.53 7.17 6.94
N ARG A 20 1.57 6.25 7.00
CA ARG A 20 1.59 4.97 6.32
C ARG A 20 0.85 5.09 5.01
N LEU A 21 1.56 5.05 3.89
CA LEU A 21 0.99 5.17 2.56
C LEU A 21 0.83 3.79 1.92
N ILE A 22 -0.37 3.48 1.46
CA ILE A 22 -0.71 2.22 0.82
C ILE A 22 -1.22 2.54 -0.59
N PHE A 23 -0.45 2.15 -1.57
CA PHE A 23 -0.75 2.41 -2.97
C PHE A 23 -1.59 1.28 -3.56
N CYS A 24 -2.67 1.62 -4.26
CA CYS A 24 -3.59 0.66 -4.85
C CYS A 24 -3.58 0.83 -6.37
N ILE A 25 -3.16 -0.22 -7.08
CA ILE A 25 -3.09 -0.25 -8.55
C ILE A 25 -3.92 -1.41 -9.10
N GLY A 26 -4.37 -1.28 -10.32
CA GLY A 26 -5.16 -2.31 -11.01
C GLY A 26 -5.79 -1.75 -12.28
N LEU A 27 -6.15 -2.62 -13.19
CA LEU A 27 -6.80 -2.25 -14.43
C LEU A 27 -8.17 -1.59 -14.16
N PRO A 28 -8.68 -0.75 -15.08
CA PRO A 28 -10.08 -0.35 -15.08
C PRO A 28 -10.98 -1.60 -15.00
N GLY A 29 -12.05 -1.54 -14.21
CA GLY A 29 -12.91 -2.70 -13.96
C GLY A 29 -12.37 -3.71 -12.92
N SER A 30 -11.23 -3.46 -12.28
CA SER A 30 -10.73 -4.31 -11.18
C SER A 30 -11.52 -4.18 -9.89
N ASN A 31 -12.56 -3.35 -9.83
CA ASN A 31 -13.38 -3.07 -8.65
C ASN A 31 -12.60 -2.55 -7.43
N LYS A 32 -11.34 -2.08 -7.63
CA LYS A 32 -10.48 -1.59 -6.56
C LYS A 32 -11.10 -0.42 -5.78
N GLU A 33 -11.75 0.52 -6.47
CA GLU A 33 -12.37 1.70 -5.86
C GLU A 33 -13.40 1.34 -4.80
N SER A 34 -14.28 0.38 -5.10
CA SER A 34 -15.29 -0.10 -4.14
C SER A 34 -14.67 -0.79 -2.93
N GLN A 35 -13.53 -1.48 -3.10
CA GLN A 35 -12.82 -2.11 -2.00
C GLN A 35 -12.08 -1.10 -1.13
N ILE A 36 -11.43 -0.12 -1.76
CA ILE A 36 -10.76 1.00 -1.07
C ILE A 36 -11.79 1.76 -0.23
N GLU A 37 -12.97 2.06 -0.79
CA GLU A 37 -14.05 2.72 -0.07
C GLU A 37 -14.47 1.95 1.18
N LYS A 38 -14.74 0.64 1.04
CA LYS A 38 -15.17 -0.22 2.17
C LYS A 38 -14.12 -0.29 3.26
N VAL A 39 -12.85 -0.52 2.87
CA VAL A 39 -11.74 -0.64 3.82
C VAL A 39 -11.47 0.70 4.51
N SER A 40 -11.50 1.81 3.77
CA SER A 40 -11.33 3.15 4.35
C SER A 40 -12.38 3.45 5.42
N ASN A 41 -13.64 3.14 5.12
CA ASN A 41 -14.75 3.37 6.06
C ASN A 41 -14.64 2.48 7.31
N GLU A 42 -14.27 1.21 7.15
CA GLU A 42 -14.15 0.26 8.25
C GLU A 42 -12.99 0.59 9.19
N PHE A 43 -11.83 0.92 8.64
CA PHE A 43 -10.62 1.21 9.42
C PHE A 43 -10.40 2.70 9.69
N LYS A 44 -11.28 3.57 9.19
CA LYS A 44 -11.17 5.04 9.27
C LYS A 44 -9.87 5.56 8.66
N PHE A 45 -9.43 4.95 7.57
CA PHE A 45 -8.29 5.42 6.80
C PHE A 45 -8.70 6.59 5.92
N SER A 46 -7.77 7.49 5.64
CA SER A 46 -7.96 8.48 4.59
C SER A 46 -7.81 7.81 3.22
N LYS A 47 -8.54 8.29 2.23
CA LYS A 47 -8.39 7.83 0.84
C LYS A 47 -8.13 9.00 -0.09
N ILE A 48 -7.32 8.75 -1.10
CA ILE A 48 -7.00 9.69 -2.16
C ILE A 48 -7.18 8.96 -3.50
N ASN A 49 -8.04 9.47 -4.38
CA ASN A 49 -8.17 9.01 -5.75
C ASN A 49 -7.43 9.99 -6.67
N VAL A 50 -6.37 9.53 -7.31
CA VAL A 50 -5.50 10.38 -8.14
C VAL A 50 -6.22 10.90 -9.38
N LYS A 51 -7.10 10.09 -9.97
CA LYS A 51 -7.92 10.53 -11.11
C LYS A 51 -8.83 11.69 -10.72
N GLU A 52 -9.53 11.59 -9.59
CA GLU A 52 -10.39 12.65 -9.08
C GLU A 52 -9.60 13.94 -8.78
N LEU A 53 -8.38 13.81 -8.21
CA LEU A 53 -7.52 14.97 -7.98
C LEU A 53 -7.14 15.67 -9.29
N ILE A 54 -6.74 14.90 -10.29
CA ILE A 54 -6.38 15.43 -11.62
C ILE A 54 -7.59 16.11 -12.26
N ASP A 55 -8.75 15.48 -12.23
CA ASP A 55 -9.95 16.02 -12.85
C ASP A 55 -10.44 17.29 -12.14
N LYS A 56 -10.29 17.37 -10.81
CA LYS A 56 -10.57 18.56 -10.02
C LYS A 56 -9.66 19.73 -10.39
N GLU A 57 -8.34 19.49 -10.51
CA GLU A 57 -7.38 20.52 -10.90
C GLU A 57 -7.67 21.06 -12.32
N VAL A 58 -7.95 20.15 -13.24
CA VAL A 58 -8.33 20.49 -14.61
C VAL A 58 -9.60 21.34 -14.64
N SER A 59 -10.62 20.96 -13.85
CA SER A 59 -11.91 21.68 -13.79
C SER A 59 -11.79 23.05 -13.12
N SER A 60 -10.84 23.19 -12.19
CA SER A 60 -10.61 24.45 -11.46
C SER A 60 -9.71 25.44 -12.21
N ASP A 61 -9.26 25.10 -13.42
CA ASP A 61 -8.37 25.92 -14.29
C ASP A 61 -7.11 26.45 -13.56
N THR A 62 -6.58 25.65 -12.63
CA THR A 62 -5.33 25.98 -11.94
C THR A 62 -4.13 25.91 -12.87
N ASP A 63 -2.98 26.49 -12.47
CA ASP A 63 -1.76 26.41 -13.27
C ASP A 63 -1.29 24.96 -13.47
N ILE A 64 -1.52 24.09 -12.47
CA ILE A 64 -1.26 22.65 -12.57
C ILE A 64 -2.26 22.02 -13.54
N GLY A 65 -3.55 22.35 -13.42
CA GLY A 65 -4.60 21.87 -14.32
C GLY A 65 -4.33 22.21 -15.79
N LYS A 66 -3.86 23.43 -16.08
CA LYS A 66 -3.47 23.86 -17.44
C LYS A 66 -2.33 23.01 -18.00
N LYS A 67 -1.27 22.78 -17.21
CA LYS A 67 -0.14 21.93 -17.63
C LYS A 67 -0.57 20.48 -17.87
N ILE A 68 -1.49 19.95 -17.03
CA ILE A 68 -2.06 18.61 -17.23
C ILE A 68 -2.85 18.56 -18.54
N ASN A 69 -3.68 19.56 -18.82
CA ASN A 69 -4.43 19.66 -20.07
C ASN A 69 -3.53 19.77 -21.31
N GLU A 70 -2.43 20.51 -21.21
CA GLU A 70 -1.45 20.58 -22.28
C GLU A 70 -0.84 19.22 -22.60
N SER A 71 -0.46 18.43 -21.57
CA SER A 71 0.05 17.07 -21.75
C SER A 71 -0.99 16.14 -22.38
N LYS A 72 -2.25 16.18 -21.86
CA LYS A 72 -3.36 15.40 -22.41
C LYS A 72 -3.65 15.75 -23.88
N SER A 73 -3.63 17.04 -24.25
CA SER A 73 -3.89 17.49 -25.62
C SER A 73 -2.81 17.08 -26.61
N LYS A 74 -1.56 16.91 -26.15
CA LYS A 74 -0.44 16.40 -26.95
C LYS A 74 -0.42 14.87 -27.03
N GLY A 75 -1.31 14.17 -26.32
CA GLY A 75 -1.29 12.70 -26.19
C GLY A 75 -0.10 12.19 -25.38
N GLU A 76 0.52 13.04 -24.56
CA GLU A 76 1.64 12.70 -23.69
C GLU A 76 1.15 12.25 -22.32
N SER A 77 1.94 11.40 -21.65
CA SER A 77 1.65 11.05 -20.25
C SER A 77 1.82 12.28 -19.36
N ILE A 78 0.97 12.39 -18.34
CA ILE A 78 1.10 13.47 -17.34
C ILE A 78 2.46 13.34 -16.64
N PRO A 79 3.24 14.41 -16.52
CA PRO A 79 4.53 14.39 -15.83
C PRO A 79 4.37 13.96 -14.36
N SER A 80 5.22 13.03 -13.91
CA SER A 80 5.19 12.50 -12.53
C SER A 80 5.32 13.61 -11.48
N GLU A 81 6.06 14.67 -11.79
CA GLU A 81 6.24 15.85 -10.96
C GLU A 81 4.90 16.52 -10.59
N LEU A 82 3.99 16.67 -11.56
CA LEU A 82 2.68 17.28 -11.35
C LEU A 82 1.81 16.39 -10.45
N VAL A 83 1.77 15.09 -10.75
CA VAL A 83 0.98 14.13 -9.98
C VAL A 83 1.46 14.04 -8.54
N VAL A 84 2.79 13.95 -8.33
CA VAL A 84 3.38 13.87 -7.00
C VAL A 84 3.18 15.15 -6.21
N SER A 85 3.22 16.34 -6.85
CA SER A 85 2.94 17.60 -6.15
C SER A 85 1.50 17.65 -5.60
N LEU A 86 0.53 17.18 -6.39
CA LEU A 86 -0.86 17.06 -5.95
C LEU A 86 -1.03 16.05 -4.81
N LEU A 87 -0.37 14.90 -4.92
CA LEU A 87 -0.38 13.88 -3.87
C LEU A 87 0.16 14.41 -2.57
N VAL A 88 1.33 15.04 -2.56
CA VAL A 88 1.97 15.59 -1.36
C VAL A 88 1.05 16.56 -0.63
N HIS A 89 0.44 17.49 -1.35
CA HIS A 89 -0.50 18.45 -0.77
C HIS A 89 -1.72 17.76 -0.12
N ASN A 90 -2.29 16.78 -0.80
CA ASN A 90 -3.47 16.06 -0.31
C ASN A 90 -3.12 15.11 0.85
N ILE A 91 -1.98 14.42 0.82
CA ILE A 91 -1.51 13.58 1.94
C ILE A 91 -1.31 14.43 3.19
N ALA A 92 -0.64 15.58 3.09
CA ALA A 92 -0.40 16.47 4.23
C ALA A 92 -1.69 16.93 4.93
N SER A 93 -2.79 17.08 4.17
CA SER A 93 -4.11 17.48 4.69
C SER A 93 -4.94 16.32 5.25
N CYS A 94 -4.51 15.06 5.12
CA CYS A 94 -5.23 13.91 5.65
C CYS A 94 -5.30 13.94 7.18
N GLN A 95 -6.44 13.49 7.72
CA GLN A 95 -6.66 13.37 9.16
C GLN A 95 -6.08 12.06 9.72
N SER A 96 -6.27 10.96 8.99
CA SER A 96 -5.71 9.66 9.36
C SER A 96 -4.26 9.55 8.92
N ASN A 97 -3.42 8.95 9.76
CA ASN A 97 -2.03 8.68 9.41
C ASN A 97 -1.89 7.51 8.42
N THR A 98 -2.93 6.72 8.19
CA THR A 98 -2.96 5.69 7.14
C THR A 98 -3.78 6.20 5.97
N VAL A 99 -3.18 6.22 4.78
CA VAL A 99 -3.79 6.74 3.56
C VAL A 99 -3.75 5.69 2.47
N LEU A 100 -4.92 5.37 1.91
CA LEU A 100 -5.07 4.54 0.71
C LEU A 100 -5.03 5.46 -0.52
N ILE A 101 -4.08 5.23 -1.41
CA ILE A 101 -3.88 6.03 -2.63
C ILE A 101 -4.26 5.18 -3.84
N ASP A 102 -5.35 5.55 -4.51
CA ASP A 102 -5.86 4.87 -5.68
C ASP A 102 -5.32 5.48 -6.97
N GLY A 103 -4.82 4.62 -7.86
CA GLY A 103 -4.38 4.99 -9.20
C GLY A 103 -2.98 5.57 -9.29
N PHE A 104 -2.11 5.29 -8.33
CA PHE A 104 -0.69 5.66 -8.34
C PHE A 104 0.14 4.57 -7.64
N PRO A 105 1.38 4.28 -8.07
CA PRO A 105 1.99 4.74 -9.32
C PRO A 105 1.40 4.01 -10.55
N VAL A 106 1.39 4.67 -11.70
CA VAL A 106 0.96 4.05 -12.96
C VAL A 106 2.15 3.38 -13.66
N LYS A 107 3.33 3.99 -13.57
CA LYS A 107 4.58 3.51 -14.17
C LYS A 107 5.73 3.64 -13.19
N LEU A 108 6.86 2.99 -13.50
CA LEU A 108 8.04 3.00 -12.65
C LEU A 108 8.60 4.41 -12.39
N ASP A 109 8.57 5.28 -13.40
CA ASP A 109 9.05 6.66 -13.26
C ASP A 109 8.27 7.44 -12.19
N ASP A 110 6.97 7.18 -12.06
CA ASP A 110 6.14 7.80 -11.03
C ASP A 110 6.58 7.38 -9.64
N ALA A 111 6.82 6.07 -9.48
CA ALA A 111 7.29 5.50 -8.22
C ALA A 111 8.66 6.04 -7.83
N LEU A 112 9.61 6.04 -8.76
CA LEU A 112 10.96 6.55 -8.52
C LEU A 112 10.96 8.04 -8.19
N TYR A 113 10.17 8.85 -8.91
CA TYR A 113 10.05 10.28 -8.61
C TYR A 113 9.47 10.52 -7.21
N PHE A 114 8.45 9.73 -6.83
CA PHE A 114 7.86 9.81 -5.49
C PHE A 114 8.89 9.45 -4.41
N GLU A 115 9.62 8.35 -4.56
CA GLU A 115 10.62 7.90 -3.58
C GLU A 115 11.77 8.88 -3.42
N GLN A 116 12.22 9.48 -4.51
CA GLN A 116 13.32 10.46 -4.49
C GLN A 116 12.94 11.77 -3.80
N ASN A 117 11.68 12.18 -3.88
CA ASN A 117 11.25 13.51 -3.45
C ASN A 117 10.37 13.51 -2.19
N VAL A 118 9.77 12.38 -1.81
CA VAL A 118 8.81 12.30 -0.69
C VAL A 118 9.25 11.29 0.34
N MET A 119 9.09 10.00 0.07
CA MET A 119 9.44 8.91 0.98
C MET A 119 9.42 7.56 0.25
N PRO A 120 10.10 6.53 0.76
CA PRO A 120 10.05 5.19 0.18
C PRO A 120 8.63 4.64 0.09
N ILE A 121 8.35 3.90 -1.01
CA ILE A 121 7.10 3.14 -1.14
C ILE A 121 7.27 1.82 -0.37
N GLU A 122 6.38 1.58 0.58
CA GLU A 122 6.45 0.41 1.45
C GLU A 122 5.43 -0.67 1.12
N LEU A 123 4.30 -0.30 0.49
CA LEU A 123 3.25 -1.25 0.13
C LEU A 123 2.48 -0.80 -1.11
N ILE A 124 2.43 -1.71 -2.09
CA ILE A 124 1.58 -1.60 -3.27
C ILE A 124 0.61 -2.79 -3.27
N LEU A 125 -0.69 -2.51 -3.27
CA LEU A 125 -1.75 -3.50 -3.47
C LEU A 125 -2.11 -3.51 -4.94
N LYS A 126 -1.80 -4.61 -5.63
CA LYS A 126 -2.15 -4.80 -7.03
C LYS A 126 -3.39 -5.66 -7.16
N PHE A 127 -4.47 -5.08 -7.65
CA PHE A 127 -5.69 -5.82 -7.99
C PHE A 127 -5.49 -6.47 -9.37
N HIS A 128 -5.28 -7.79 -9.34
CA HIS A 128 -5.00 -8.59 -10.54
C HIS A 128 -6.27 -9.26 -11.04
N GLY A 129 -6.68 -8.92 -12.26
CA GLY A 129 -7.76 -9.57 -13.00
C GLY A 129 -7.33 -9.85 -14.43
N THR A 130 -7.96 -10.84 -15.06
CA THR A 130 -7.85 -11.00 -16.50
C THR A 130 -8.58 -9.87 -17.22
N ASP A 131 -8.19 -9.57 -18.46
CA ASP A 131 -8.85 -8.57 -19.28
C ASP A 131 -10.36 -8.85 -19.40
N ASP A 132 -10.75 -10.12 -19.57
CA ASP A 132 -12.16 -10.51 -19.64
C ASP A 132 -12.91 -10.23 -18.34
N THR A 133 -12.30 -10.51 -17.18
CA THR A 133 -12.91 -10.19 -15.88
C THR A 133 -13.09 -8.69 -15.70
N CYS A 134 -12.10 -7.89 -16.06
CA CYS A 134 -12.16 -6.43 -15.95
C CYS A 134 -13.19 -5.84 -16.92
N LEU A 135 -13.23 -6.31 -18.15
CA LEU A 135 -14.24 -5.90 -19.14
C LEU A 135 -15.66 -6.26 -18.69
N HIS A 136 -15.88 -7.47 -18.19
CA HIS A 136 -17.17 -7.89 -17.66
C HIS A 136 -17.63 -6.96 -16.51
N ASN A 137 -16.75 -6.65 -15.58
CA ASN A 137 -17.06 -5.77 -14.46
C ASN A 137 -17.42 -4.34 -14.90
N LEU A 138 -16.74 -3.81 -15.95
CA LEU A 138 -17.07 -2.49 -16.51
C LEU A 138 -18.47 -2.48 -17.16
N VAL A 139 -18.80 -3.52 -17.93
CA VAL A 139 -20.12 -3.67 -18.54
C VAL A 139 -21.21 -3.79 -17.47
N GLU A 140 -20.99 -4.59 -16.42
CA GLU A 140 -21.94 -4.69 -15.29
C GLU A 140 -22.15 -3.36 -14.56
N ALA A 141 -21.09 -2.55 -14.47
CA ALA A 141 -21.16 -1.21 -13.87
C ALA A 141 -21.84 -0.17 -14.78
N GLY A 142 -22.14 -0.52 -16.04
CA GLY A 142 -22.70 0.41 -17.03
C GLY A 142 -21.72 1.50 -17.49
N ASP A 143 -20.42 1.22 -17.38
CA ASP A 143 -19.37 2.16 -17.83
C ASP A 143 -19.02 1.90 -19.30
N ASP A 144 -19.78 2.54 -20.19
CA ASP A 144 -19.55 2.52 -21.64
C ASP A 144 -18.71 3.71 -22.12
N SER A 145 -17.99 4.38 -21.21
CA SER A 145 -17.28 5.63 -21.51
C SER A 145 -16.12 5.46 -22.49
N ILE A 146 -15.55 4.27 -22.61
CA ILE A 146 -14.41 3.95 -23.46
C ILE A 146 -14.76 2.80 -24.39
N LYS A 147 -14.39 2.93 -25.67
CA LYS A 147 -14.61 1.87 -26.66
C LYS A 147 -13.77 0.63 -26.33
N PRO A 148 -14.28 -0.61 -26.59
CA PRO A 148 -13.56 -1.85 -26.26
C PRO A 148 -12.16 -1.97 -26.88
N GLU A 149 -11.95 -1.40 -28.07
CA GLU A 149 -10.63 -1.40 -28.74
C GLU A 149 -9.60 -0.50 -28.04
N GLU A 150 -10.08 0.64 -27.51
CA GLU A 150 -9.24 1.57 -26.74
C GLU A 150 -8.92 0.98 -25.36
N LEU A 151 -9.90 0.31 -24.72
CA LEU A 151 -9.71 -0.40 -23.46
C LEU A 151 -8.64 -1.49 -23.56
N LYS A 152 -8.61 -2.27 -24.65
CA LYS A 152 -7.56 -3.29 -24.85
C LYS A 152 -6.18 -2.67 -24.88
N LYS A 153 -5.98 -1.56 -25.59
CA LYS A 153 -4.70 -0.87 -25.64
C LYS A 153 -4.29 -0.34 -24.27
N ILE A 154 -5.24 0.20 -23.52
CA ILE A 154 -5.02 0.68 -22.14
C ILE A 154 -4.58 -0.51 -21.27
N PHE A 155 -5.26 -1.65 -21.34
CA PHE A 155 -4.93 -2.85 -20.58
C PHE A 155 -3.53 -3.37 -20.91
N GLU A 156 -3.17 -3.47 -22.18
CA GLU A 156 -1.83 -3.88 -22.62
C GLU A 156 -0.75 -2.97 -22.07
N THR A 157 -0.94 -1.64 -22.17
CA THR A 157 0.01 -0.65 -21.68
C THR A 157 0.16 -0.76 -20.17
N MET A 158 -0.95 -0.71 -19.41
CA MET A 158 -0.94 -0.77 -17.96
C MET A 158 -0.36 -2.10 -17.44
N THR A 159 -0.69 -3.22 -18.09
CA THR A 159 -0.14 -4.53 -17.71
C THR A 159 1.37 -4.58 -17.88
N ASN A 160 1.92 -3.99 -18.94
CA ASN A 160 3.36 -3.89 -19.14
C ASN A 160 4.02 -3.00 -18.09
N ASP A 161 3.44 -1.83 -17.80
CA ASP A 161 3.95 -0.92 -16.77
C ASP A 161 3.93 -1.57 -15.38
N PHE A 162 2.86 -2.29 -15.04
CA PHE A 162 2.76 -3.02 -13.79
C PHE A 162 3.79 -4.15 -13.68
N LYS A 163 4.09 -4.88 -14.78
CA LYS A 163 5.17 -5.88 -14.79
C LYS A 163 6.53 -5.26 -14.51
N ILE A 164 6.80 -4.08 -15.06
CA ILE A 164 8.05 -3.36 -14.82
C ILE A 164 8.15 -2.96 -13.35
N LEU A 165 7.07 -2.41 -12.79
CA LEU A 165 6.96 -2.06 -11.37
C LEU A 165 7.18 -3.30 -10.46
N GLU A 166 6.53 -4.41 -10.76
CA GLU A 166 6.66 -5.65 -10.00
C GLU A 166 8.08 -6.18 -10.02
N ASN A 167 8.71 -6.22 -11.20
CA ASN A 167 10.10 -6.68 -11.33
C ASN A 167 11.05 -5.81 -10.53
N PHE A 168 10.84 -4.50 -10.51
CA PHE A 168 11.66 -3.56 -9.74
C PHE A 168 11.52 -3.78 -8.23
N TYR A 169 10.29 -3.96 -7.75
CA TYR A 169 9.99 -4.13 -6.32
C TYR A 169 10.04 -5.59 -5.82
N CYS A 170 10.19 -6.57 -6.70
CA CYS A 170 10.23 -7.99 -6.36
C CYS A 170 11.21 -8.33 -5.21
N PRO A 171 12.47 -7.82 -5.19
CA PRO A 171 13.41 -8.10 -4.11
C PRO A 171 12.96 -7.59 -2.73
N TYR A 172 12.08 -6.62 -2.70
CA TYR A 172 11.64 -5.95 -1.47
C TYR A 172 10.31 -6.49 -0.93
N SER A 173 9.62 -7.36 -1.68
CA SER A 173 8.30 -7.90 -1.33
C SER A 173 7.25 -6.81 -0.99
N ILE A 174 7.33 -5.67 -1.68
CA ILE A 174 6.47 -4.50 -1.46
C ILE A 174 5.13 -4.66 -2.18
N VAL A 175 5.11 -5.35 -3.33
CA VAL A 175 3.88 -5.58 -4.11
C VAL A 175 3.15 -6.80 -3.56
N ARG A 176 1.90 -6.61 -3.16
CA ARG A 176 0.99 -7.68 -2.74
C ARG A 176 -0.16 -7.77 -3.73
N GLU A 177 -0.32 -8.95 -4.28
CA GLU A 177 -1.33 -9.21 -5.31
C GLU A 177 -2.65 -9.64 -4.68
N ILE A 178 -3.73 -9.03 -5.14
CA ILE A 178 -5.11 -9.35 -4.80
C ILE A 178 -5.77 -9.90 -6.07
N ASP A 179 -5.85 -11.22 -6.19
CA ASP A 179 -6.51 -11.87 -7.31
C ASP A 179 -8.02 -11.66 -7.22
N ILE A 180 -8.61 -11.06 -8.27
CA ILE A 180 -10.05 -10.78 -8.35
C ILE A 180 -10.81 -11.79 -9.23
N ASN A 181 -10.11 -12.68 -9.94
CA ASN A 181 -10.73 -13.59 -10.88
C ASN A 181 -11.67 -14.57 -10.18
N ASN A 182 -12.89 -14.68 -10.68
CA ASN A 182 -13.93 -15.57 -10.15
C ASN A 182 -14.21 -15.40 -8.65
N LYS A 183 -13.96 -14.20 -8.08
CA LYS A 183 -14.18 -13.93 -6.67
C LYS A 183 -15.32 -12.95 -6.45
N LYS A 184 -16.08 -13.20 -5.39
CA LYS A 184 -17.12 -12.27 -4.94
C LYS A 184 -16.49 -11.06 -4.26
N ILE A 185 -17.20 -9.94 -4.30
CA ILE A 185 -16.78 -8.67 -3.68
C ILE A 185 -16.33 -8.83 -2.21
N GLY A 186 -17.01 -9.70 -1.44
CA GLY A 186 -16.65 -9.99 -0.04
C GLY A 186 -15.33 -10.75 0.13
N GLU A 187 -15.03 -11.66 -0.79
CA GLU A 187 -13.77 -12.41 -0.81
C GLU A 187 -12.60 -11.49 -1.14
N ILE A 188 -12.77 -10.62 -2.14
CA ILE A 188 -11.78 -9.60 -2.50
C ILE A 188 -11.50 -8.67 -1.31
N ASN A 189 -12.56 -8.25 -0.59
CA ASN A 189 -12.41 -7.44 0.61
C ASN A 189 -11.59 -8.15 1.69
N THR A 190 -11.85 -9.44 1.91
CA THR A 190 -11.08 -10.24 2.86
C THR A 190 -9.60 -10.35 2.47
N LEU A 191 -9.31 -10.58 1.18
CA LEU A 191 -7.94 -10.61 0.66
C LEU A 191 -7.25 -9.27 0.83
N MET A 192 -7.92 -8.15 0.49
CA MET A 192 -7.37 -6.82 0.69
C MET A 192 -7.00 -6.58 2.16
N LYS A 193 -7.88 -6.93 3.10
CA LYS A 193 -7.59 -6.82 4.53
C LYS A 193 -6.40 -7.67 4.95
N GLN A 194 -6.28 -8.89 4.44
CA GLN A 194 -5.12 -9.75 4.72
C GLN A 194 -3.82 -9.12 4.22
N CYS A 195 -3.86 -8.43 3.08
CA CYS A 195 -2.71 -7.71 2.56
C CYS A 195 -2.31 -6.47 3.39
N LEU A 196 -3.16 -5.98 4.28
CA LEU A 196 -2.84 -4.86 5.16
C LEU A 196 -2.07 -5.28 6.42
N TYR A 197 -2.06 -6.57 6.76
CA TYR A 197 -1.33 -7.07 7.90
C TYR A 197 0.19 -7.04 7.65
N PRO A 198 1.01 -6.88 8.69
CA PRO A 198 2.45 -6.89 8.54
C PRO A 198 2.97 -8.23 8.00
N THR A 199 4.04 -8.17 7.22
CA THR A 199 4.82 -9.36 6.89
C THR A 199 5.62 -9.76 8.11
N ILE A 200 5.42 -10.99 8.57
CA ILE A 200 6.04 -11.49 9.79
C ILE A 200 7.27 -12.33 9.42
N TYR A 201 8.40 -11.95 9.98
CA TYR A 201 9.63 -12.73 9.96
C TYR A 201 9.86 -13.30 11.34
N SER A 202 10.23 -14.58 11.44
CA SER A 202 10.60 -15.22 12.71
C SER A 202 12.05 -15.64 12.73
N ILE A 203 12.78 -15.27 13.79
CA ILE A 203 14.12 -15.78 14.05
C ILE A 203 14.03 -16.77 15.20
N ILE A 204 14.36 -18.02 14.89
CA ILE A 204 14.35 -19.13 15.84
C ILE A 204 15.76 -19.71 15.94
N GLY A 205 16.19 -20.07 17.13
CA GLY A 205 17.49 -20.71 17.33
C GLY A 205 17.83 -20.92 18.80
N LYS A 206 18.88 -21.67 19.06
CA LYS A 206 19.37 -21.96 20.43
C LYS A 206 19.87 -20.67 21.12
N ARG A 207 19.97 -20.69 22.44
CA ARG A 207 20.64 -19.61 23.19
C ARG A 207 22.07 -19.42 22.66
N TYR A 208 22.53 -18.19 22.64
CA TYR A 208 23.85 -17.78 22.14
C TYR A 208 24.10 -18.00 20.65
N SER A 209 23.07 -18.21 19.82
CA SER A 209 23.24 -18.37 18.36
C SER A 209 23.32 -17.04 17.59
N GLY A 210 23.38 -15.90 18.28
CA GLY A 210 23.49 -14.58 17.65
C GLY A 210 22.17 -13.97 17.16
N LYS A 211 21.00 -14.57 17.49
CA LYS A 211 19.68 -14.07 17.06
C LYS A 211 19.46 -12.58 17.35
N THR A 212 19.67 -12.21 18.62
CA THR A 212 19.42 -10.84 19.10
C THR A 212 20.31 -9.81 18.40
N GLU A 213 21.57 -10.16 18.12
CA GLU A 213 22.46 -9.27 17.35
C GLU A 213 22.00 -9.15 15.90
N LEU A 214 21.63 -10.27 15.25
CA LEU A 214 21.07 -10.25 13.91
C LEU A 214 19.77 -9.43 13.85
N SER A 215 18.88 -9.62 14.83
CA SER A 215 17.61 -8.87 14.92
C SER A 215 17.83 -7.37 15.03
N LYS A 216 18.80 -6.93 15.82
CA LYS A 216 19.17 -5.51 15.92
C LYS A 216 19.70 -4.95 14.60
N VAL A 217 20.60 -5.69 13.94
CA VAL A 217 21.14 -5.28 12.63
C VAL A 217 20.02 -5.16 11.58
N LEU A 218 19.08 -6.10 11.56
CA LEU A 218 17.93 -6.05 10.63
C LEU A 218 17.00 -4.87 10.95
N ASN A 219 16.76 -4.60 12.22
CA ASN A 219 15.99 -3.42 12.64
C ASN A 219 16.68 -2.11 12.21
N GLU A 220 17.98 -1.98 12.51
CA GLU A 220 18.74 -0.76 12.22
C GLU A 220 18.93 -0.50 10.71
N ARG A 221 19.22 -1.57 9.94
CA ARG A 221 19.53 -1.43 8.50
C ARG A 221 18.31 -1.46 7.60
N MET A 222 17.27 -2.19 7.98
CA MET A 222 16.11 -2.44 7.12
C MET A 222 14.81 -1.82 7.68
N GLY A 223 14.86 -1.18 8.84
CA GLY A 223 13.69 -0.59 9.49
C GLY A 223 12.61 -1.62 9.85
N ILE A 224 12.98 -2.90 10.03
CA ILE A 224 12.02 -3.94 10.39
C ILE A 224 11.73 -3.84 11.88
N LYS A 225 10.47 -3.70 12.25
CA LYS A 225 10.07 -3.59 13.66
C LYS A 225 10.38 -4.87 14.41
N LEU A 226 11.21 -4.77 15.47
CA LEU A 226 11.54 -5.92 16.32
C LEU A 226 10.49 -6.09 17.41
N LEU A 227 9.96 -7.31 17.53
CA LEU A 227 9.15 -7.77 18.65
C LEU A 227 9.85 -8.92 19.36
N ASP A 228 10.18 -8.71 20.63
CA ASP A 228 10.70 -9.74 21.50
C ASP A 228 9.53 -10.47 22.20
N PHE A 229 9.25 -11.71 21.77
CA PHE A 229 8.17 -12.52 22.32
C PHE A 229 8.42 -12.84 23.81
N ASN A 230 9.66 -12.96 24.25
CA ASN A 230 9.97 -13.18 25.66
C ASN A 230 9.62 -11.96 26.53
N CYS A 231 9.75 -10.74 25.99
CA CYS A 231 9.28 -9.53 26.65
C CYS A 231 7.76 -9.46 26.68
N PHE A 232 7.10 -9.85 25.58
CA PHE A 232 5.63 -9.88 25.50
C PHE A 232 5.01 -10.78 26.57
N ILE A 233 5.48 -12.04 26.72
CA ILE A 233 4.92 -12.99 27.69
C ILE A 233 5.18 -12.62 29.16
N LYS A 234 6.13 -11.74 29.43
CA LYS A 234 6.42 -11.24 30.79
C LYS A 234 5.51 -10.09 31.21
N ARG A 235 4.70 -9.54 30.33
CA ARG A 235 3.76 -8.47 30.69
C ARG A 235 2.75 -8.99 31.72
N PRO A 236 2.39 -8.20 32.74
CA PRO A 236 1.55 -8.66 33.87
C PRO A 236 0.23 -9.30 33.47
N GLU A 237 -0.39 -8.78 32.41
CA GLU A 237 -1.67 -9.26 31.86
C GLU A 237 -1.52 -10.62 31.13
N ILE A 238 -0.37 -10.88 30.52
CA ILE A 238 -0.08 -12.13 29.80
C ILE A 238 0.51 -13.19 30.73
N ALA A 239 1.44 -12.79 31.61
CA ALA A 239 2.15 -13.69 32.52
C ALA A 239 1.21 -14.53 33.39
N LYS A 240 0.06 -13.98 33.80
CA LYS A 240 -0.97 -14.70 34.61
C LYS A 240 -1.56 -15.90 33.87
N LYS A 241 -1.59 -15.87 32.54
CA LYS A 241 -2.19 -16.90 31.68
C LYS A 241 -1.18 -17.48 30.67
N VAL A 242 0.11 -17.38 30.95
CA VAL A 242 1.17 -17.81 30.02
C VAL A 242 1.11 -19.31 29.65
N LYS A 243 0.47 -20.12 30.47
CA LYS A 243 0.25 -21.56 30.21
C LYS A 243 -0.89 -21.84 29.23
N ASP A 244 -1.75 -20.87 29.00
CA ASP A 244 -2.83 -20.94 28.02
C ASP A 244 -2.29 -20.44 26.67
N ALA A 245 -1.84 -21.38 25.84
CA ALA A 245 -1.21 -21.07 24.55
C ALA A 245 -2.17 -20.32 23.62
N GLU A 246 -3.45 -20.70 23.59
CA GLU A 246 -4.46 -20.05 22.75
C GLU A 246 -4.69 -18.59 23.16
N PHE A 247 -4.78 -18.32 24.45
CA PHE A 247 -4.89 -16.96 24.96
C PHE A 247 -3.66 -16.12 24.58
N VAL A 248 -2.45 -16.65 24.77
CA VAL A 248 -1.19 -15.94 24.47
C VAL A 248 -1.09 -15.64 22.99
N VAL A 249 -1.36 -16.63 22.13
CA VAL A 249 -1.32 -16.47 20.67
C VAL A 249 -2.38 -15.48 20.19
N SER A 250 -3.63 -15.58 20.70
CA SER A 250 -4.70 -14.66 20.29
C SER A 250 -4.38 -13.20 20.65
N LYS A 251 -3.81 -12.97 21.83
CA LYS A 251 -3.37 -11.63 22.26
C LYS A 251 -2.20 -11.10 21.45
N PHE A 252 -1.25 -11.97 21.14
CA PHE A 252 -0.09 -11.60 20.31
C PHE A 252 -0.53 -11.25 18.87
N ILE A 253 -1.42 -12.05 18.29
CA ILE A 253 -2.01 -11.77 16.97
C ILE A 253 -2.80 -10.45 16.99
N SER A 254 -3.56 -10.16 18.06
CA SER A 254 -4.26 -8.88 18.19
C SER A 254 -3.30 -7.70 18.17
N GLU A 255 -2.18 -7.78 18.90
CA GLU A 255 -1.15 -6.75 18.89
C GLU A 255 -0.53 -6.58 17.49
N LEU A 256 -0.22 -7.69 16.82
CA LEU A 256 0.31 -7.65 15.45
C LEU A 256 -0.67 -6.99 14.46
N ARG A 257 -1.97 -7.19 14.63
CA ARG A 257 -3.01 -6.59 13.79
C ARG A 257 -3.17 -5.09 13.99
N GLU A 258 -2.89 -4.62 15.20
CA GLU A 258 -2.97 -3.19 15.55
C GLU A 258 -1.70 -2.43 15.14
N MET A 259 -0.63 -3.14 14.75
CA MET A 259 0.62 -2.49 14.33
C MET A 259 0.47 -1.84 12.97
N HIS A 260 1.00 -0.63 12.88
CA HIS A 260 1.09 0.10 11.60
C HIS A 260 2.33 -0.26 10.79
N ASP A 261 3.27 -1.02 11.40
CA ASP A 261 4.48 -1.46 10.74
C ASP A 261 4.18 -2.51 9.67
N LEU A 262 4.77 -2.38 8.48
CA LEU A 262 4.53 -3.29 7.36
C LEU A 262 5.35 -4.57 7.46
N ARG A 263 6.45 -4.54 8.20
CA ARG A 263 7.38 -5.64 8.39
C ARG A 263 7.72 -5.77 9.87
N VAL A 264 7.49 -6.95 10.41
CA VAL A 264 7.72 -7.24 11.83
C VAL A 264 8.63 -8.46 11.94
N LEU A 265 9.69 -8.34 12.73
CA LEU A 265 10.58 -9.42 13.08
C LEU A 265 10.26 -9.89 14.48
N ILE A 266 9.92 -11.15 14.63
CA ILE A 266 9.64 -11.78 15.93
C ILE A 266 10.81 -12.66 16.33
N GLU A 267 11.35 -12.40 17.50
CA GLU A 267 12.40 -13.20 18.07
C GLU A 267 11.79 -14.26 19.03
N ASP A 268 12.25 -15.51 18.87
CA ASP A 268 11.87 -16.66 19.72
C ASP A 268 10.36 -17.03 19.71
N PHE A 269 9.67 -16.87 18.59
CA PHE A 269 8.30 -17.33 18.39
C PHE A 269 8.16 -18.05 17.03
N PRO A 270 7.44 -19.20 16.96
CA PRO A 270 6.83 -19.94 18.05
C PRO A 270 7.86 -20.72 18.90
N GLN A 271 7.59 -20.91 20.20
CA GLN A 271 8.46 -21.66 21.12
C GLN A 271 8.10 -23.14 21.21
N ASN A 272 6.87 -23.51 20.85
CA ASN A 272 6.35 -24.88 20.87
C ASN A 272 5.31 -25.09 19.75
N LYS A 273 4.89 -26.35 19.56
CA LYS A 273 3.94 -26.72 18.51
C LYS A 273 2.53 -26.11 18.73
N GLU A 274 2.13 -25.89 19.97
CA GLU A 274 0.80 -25.35 20.32
C GLU A 274 0.67 -23.88 19.91
N GLN A 275 1.77 -23.17 19.74
CA GLN A 275 1.82 -21.80 19.25
C GLN A 275 1.85 -21.69 17.72
N TYR A 276 1.81 -22.82 17.00
CA TYR A 276 1.94 -22.87 15.53
C TYR A 276 0.59 -22.82 14.80
N LEU A 277 -0.51 -22.66 15.51
CA LEU A 277 -1.87 -22.72 14.95
C LEU A 277 -2.30 -21.43 14.25
#